data_6d93718f523aa959e02da4f6355d46af
#
_entry.id   6d93718f523aa959e02da4f6355d46af
#
_cell.length_a   1.000
_cell.length_b   1.000
_cell.length_c   1.000
_cell.angle_alpha   90.00
_cell.angle_beta   90.00
_cell.angle_gamma   90.00
#
_symmetry.space_group_name_H-M   'P 1'
#
loop_
_entity.id
_entity.type
_entity.pdbx_description
1 polymer ?
#
loop_
_entity_poly.entity_id
_entity_poly.type
_entity_poly.pdbx_seq_one_letter_code
_entity_poly.pdbx_strand_id
1 'polypeptide(L)'
;MNIGNNIKQIRELKNFSQEYMAGEIDVSQSTYARIENGTAIPKIDRLQRIAEVLEVDLSTLLSSTNIFHFNFSKTANQSGYINNQSNNTLDIEILREIIREELKKV
;
A
#
# COMPACT_ATOMS: atom_id res chain seq x y z
N MET A 1 0.15 12.08 5.43
CA MET A 1 0.14 10.69 4.93
C MET A 1 -0.05 9.74 6.10
N ASN A 2 -1.00 8.85 6.01
CA ASN A 2 -1.26 7.93 7.11
C ASN A 2 -1.01 6.50 6.64
N ILE A 3 0.23 6.08 6.77
CA ILE A 3 0.66 4.77 6.28
C ILE A 3 -0.07 3.65 7.01
N GLY A 4 -0.22 3.78 8.32
CA GLY A 4 -0.90 2.74 9.09
C GLY A 4 -2.33 2.54 8.64
N ASN A 5 -3.04 3.63 8.40
CA ASN A 5 -4.41 3.53 7.94
C ASN A 5 -4.48 2.92 6.54
N ASN A 6 -3.54 3.28 5.68
CA ASN A 6 -3.47 2.69 4.35
C ASN A 6 -3.29 1.19 4.42
N ILE A 7 -2.36 0.76 5.28
CA ILE A 7 -2.12 -0.67 5.46
C ILE A 7 -3.37 -1.36 5.95
N LYS A 8 -4.04 -0.76 6.93
CA LYS A 8 -5.24 -1.35 7.50
C LYS A 8 -6.32 -1.53 6.45
N GLN A 9 -6.54 -0.50 5.64
CA GLN A 9 -7.60 -0.56 4.64
C GLN A 9 -7.33 -1.63 3.59
N ILE A 10 -6.09 -1.74 3.15
CA ILE A 10 -5.76 -2.77 2.16
C ILE A 10 -5.85 -4.15 2.77
N ARG A 11 -5.39 -4.28 4.02
CA ARG A 11 -5.50 -5.55 4.72
C ARG A 11 -6.95 -6.01 4.81
N GLU A 12 -7.84 -5.09 5.14
CA GLU A 12 -9.25 -5.42 5.26
C GLU A 12 -9.86 -5.80 3.92
N LEU A 13 -9.44 -5.13 2.86
CA LEU A 13 -9.89 -5.51 1.53
C LEU A 13 -9.49 -6.92 1.17
N LYS A 14 -8.34 -7.36 1.68
CA LYS A 14 -7.86 -8.70 1.41
C LYS A 14 -8.42 -9.72 2.40
N ASN A 15 -9.18 -9.27 3.38
CA ASN A 15 -9.74 -10.15 4.41
C ASN A 15 -8.67 -10.84 5.24
N PHE A 16 -7.56 -10.17 5.44
CA PHE A 16 -6.48 -10.66 6.31
C PHE A 16 -6.70 -10.15 7.71
N SER A 17 -6.36 -10.96 8.71
CA SER A 17 -6.40 -10.52 10.10
C SER A 17 -5.11 -9.81 10.47
N GLN A 18 -5.15 -9.06 11.57
CA GLN A 18 -3.92 -8.47 12.10
C GLN A 18 -2.94 -9.56 12.51
N GLU A 19 -3.48 -10.63 13.05
CA GLU A 19 -2.66 -11.75 13.47
C GLU A 19 -1.92 -12.38 12.30
N TYR A 20 -2.62 -12.54 11.19
CA TYR A 20 -2.00 -13.08 9.99
C TYR A 20 -0.86 -12.19 9.51
N MET A 21 -1.12 -10.89 9.46
CA MET A 21 -0.09 -9.97 9.01
C MET A 21 1.11 -9.95 9.93
N ALA A 22 0.85 -9.97 11.23
CA ALA A 22 1.93 -9.97 12.20
C ALA A 22 2.83 -11.19 12.02
N GLY A 23 2.23 -12.34 11.79
CA GLY A 23 3.00 -13.55 11.54
C GLY A 23 3.83 -13.46 10.28
N GLU A 24 3.25 -12.87 9.24
CA GLU A 24 3.95 -12.78 7.96
C GLU A 24 5.15 -11.83 8.01
N ILE A 25 5.09 -10.80 8.84
CA ILE A 25 6.20 -9.87 8.94
C ILE A 25 7.02 -10.04 10.21
N ASP A 26 6.75 -11.13 10.93
CA ASP A 26 7.60 -11.57 12.04
C ASP A 26 7.60 -10.61 13.22
N VAL A 27 6.44 -10.11 13.58
CA VAL A 27 6.28 -9.27 14.76
C VAL A 27 5.12 -9.78 15.57
N SER A 28 5.00 -9.28 16.80
CA SER A 28 3.84 -9.61 17.63
C SER A 28 2.62 -8.89 17.07
N GLN A 29 1.45 -9.41 17.41
CA GLN A 29 0.21 -8.76 16.98
C GLN A 29 0.10 -7.37 17.56
N SER A 30 0.52 -7.17 18.79
CA SER A 30 0.45 -5.84 19.39
C SER A 30 1.36 -4.85 18.66
N THR A 31 2.53 -5.30 18.24
CA THR A 31 3.41 -4.44 17.45
C THR A 31 2.77 -4.11 16.11
N TYR A 32 2.19 -5.10 15.46
CA TYR A 32 1.54 -4.84 14.19
C TYR A 32 0.38 -3.86 14.35
N ALA A 33 -0.42 -4.05 15.41
CA ALA A 33 -1.54 -3.14 15.66
C ALA A 33 -1.06 -1.71 15.84
N ARG A 34 0.10 -1.53 16.47
CA ARG A 34 0.64 -0.19 16.65
C ARG A 34 1.11 0.41 15.33
N ILE A 35 1.54 -0.42 14.41
CA ILE A 35 1.86 0.08 13.08
C ILE A 35 0.61 0.62 12.41
N GLU A 36 -0.49 -0.11 12.51
CA GLU A 36 -1.73 0.32 11.87
C GLU A 36 -2.30 1.58 12.51
N ASN A 37 -2.18 1.70 13.81
CA ASN A 37 -2.76 2.88 14.46
C ASN A 37 -1.79 4.07 14.54
N GLY A 38 -0.60 3.92 14.00
CA GLY A 38 0.31 5.05 13.86
C GLY A 38 1.22 5.29 15.02
N THR A 39 1.19 4.44 16.05
CA THR A 39 2.06 4.64 17.21
C THR A 39 3.42 3.98 17.03
N ALA A 40 3.58 3.17 16.01
CA ALA A 40 4.87 2.60 15.65
C ALA A 40 5.11 2.85 14.17
N ILE A 41 6.29 3.33 13.84
CA ILE A 41 6.65 3.62 12.46
C ILE A 41 7.60 2.56 11.97
N PRO A 42 7.19 1.74 10.99
CA PRO A 42 8.06 0.66 10.52
C PRO A 42 9.18 1.20 9.65
N LYS A 43 10.28 0.49 9.64
CA LYS A 43 11.37 0.81 8.76
C LYS A 43 11.02 0.42 7.33
N ILE A 44 11.81 0.94 6.40
CA ILE A 44 11.50 0.77 4.99
C ILE A 44 11.46 -0.70 4.58
N ASP A 45 12.39 -1.50 5.07
CA ASP A 45 12.39 -2.91 4.70
C ASP A 45 11.17 -3.64 5.25
N ARG A 46 10.67 -3.24 6.43
CA ARG A 46 9.44 -3.81 6.95
C ARG A 46 8.24 -3.35 6.13
N LEU A 47 8.24 -2.10 5.71
CA LEU A 47 7.19 -1.61 4.82
C LEU A 47 7.17 -2.38 3.52
N GLN A 48 8.34 -2.67 2.98
CA GLN A 48 8.42 -3.46 1.75
C GLN A 48 7.85 -4.86 1.97
N ARG A 49 8.14 -5.44 3.12
CA ARG A 49 7.60 -6.76 3.42
C ARG A 49 6.09 -6.72 3.53
N ILE A 50 5.56 -5.68 4.18
CA ILE A 50 4.11 -5.50 4.27
C ILE A 50 3.50 -5.39 2.88
N ALA A 51 4.12 -4.60 2.02
CA ALA A 51 3.63 -4.45 0.65
C ALA A 51 3.63 -5.78 -0.08
N GLU A 52 4.67 -6.58 0.10
CA GLU A 52 4.73 -7.89 -0.53
C GLU A 52 3.61 -8.79 -0.06
N VAL A 53 3.36 -8.81 1.23
CA VAL A 53 2.30 -9.66 1.77
C VAL A 53 0.95 -9.21 1.25
N LEU A 54 0.75 -7.91 1.14
CA LEU A 54 -0.50 -7.36 0.64
C LEU A 54 -0.56 -7.38 -0.88
N GLU A 55 0.53 -7.72 -1.54
CA GLU A 55 0.60 -7.80 -3.00
C GLU A 55 0.33 -6.45 -3.65
N VAL A 56 0.92 -5.43 -3.10
CA VAL A 56 0.82 -4.08 -3.65
C VAL A 56 2.21 -3.48 -3.73
N ASP A 57 2.33 -2.40 -4.50
CA ASP A 57 3.57 -1.66 -4.56
C ASP A 57 3.74 -0.85 -3.30
N LEU A 58 4.98 -0.63 -2.93
CA LEU A 58 5.27 0.22 -1.78
C LEU A 58 4.65 1.61 -1.96
N SER A 59 4.68 2.12 -3.17
CA SER A 59 4.10 3.43 -3.45
C SER A 59 2.61 3.48 -3.10
N THR A 60 1.93 2.36 -3.23
CA THR A 60 0.52 2.29 -2.86
C THR A 60 0.31 2.55 -1.38
N LEU A 61 1.20 2.03 -0.55
CA LEU A 61 1.10 2.25 0.88
C LEU A 61 1.36 3.70 1.25
N LEU A 62 2.12 4.40 0.45
CA LEU A 62 2.52 5.76 0.76
C LEU A 62 1.58 6.81 0.20
N SER A 63 0.62 6.42 -0.59
CA SER A 63 -0.28 7.35 -1.26
C SER A 63 -1.50 7.66 -0.41
N SER A 64 -1.93 8.91 -0.41
CA SER A 64 -3.13 9.30 0.32
C SER A 64 -4.40 8.83 -0.36
N THR A 65 -4.32 8.42 -1.63
CA THR A 65 -5.48 7.93 -2.37
C THR A 65 -5.30 6.47 -2.73
N ASN A 66 -4.55 5.75 -1.94
CA ASN A 66 -4.08 4.43 -2.29
C ASN A 66 -5.16 3.40 -2.55
N ILE A 67 -6.26 3.45 -1.82
CA ILE A 67 -7.29 2.42 -1.95
C ILE A 67 -7.86 2.42 -3.36
N PHE A 68 -8.21 3.59 -3.85
CA PHE A 68 -8.77 3.70 -5.18
C PHE A 68 -7.73 3.29 -6.22
N HIS A 69 -6.52 3.77 -6.07
CA HIS A 69 -5.45 3.46 -7.02
C HIS A 69 -5.12 1.98 -7.00
N PHE A 70 -5.12 1.39 -5.83
CA PHE A 70 -4.85 -0.03 -5.70
C PHE A 70 -5.83 -0.85 -6.53
N ASN A 71 -7.13 -0.58 -6.36
CA ASN A 71 -8.14 -1.32 -7.07
C ASN A 71 -8.03 -1.12 -8.57
N PHE A 72 -7.81 0.10 -8.97
CA PHE A 72 -7.74 0.44 -10.37
C PHE A 72 -6.51 -0.16 -11.02
N SER A 73 -5.37 0.00 -10.39
CA SER A 73 -4.12 -0.50 -10.93
C SER A 73 -4.12 -2.01 -11.07
N LYS A 74 -4.64 -2.67 -10.04
CA LYS A 74 -4.68 -4.12 -10.08
C LYS A 74 -5.58 -4.62 -11.20
N THR A 75 -6.72 -3.98 -11.37
CA THR A 75 -7.62 -4.33 -12.44
C THR A 75 -6.96 -4.10 -13.79
N ALA A 76 -6.32 -2.97 -13.96
CA ALA A 76 -5.66 -2.65 -15.21
C ALA A 76 -4.57 -3.65 -15.52
N ASN A 77 -3.78 -4.01 -14.52
CA ASN A 77 -2.70 -4.96 -14.72
C ASN A 77 -3.22 -6.31 -15.16
N GLN A 78 -4.34 -6.71 -14.61
CA GLN A 78 -4.85 -8.03 -14.91
C GLN A 78 -5.52 -8.11 -16.26
N SER A 79 -6.30 -7.09 -16.59
CA SER A 79 -7.13 -7.22 -17.76
C SER A 79 -6.67 -6.36 -18.90
N GLY A 80 -6.15 -5.23 -18.60
CA GLY A 80 -5.97 -4.26 -19.62
C GLY A 80 -4.57 -3.93 -19.95
N TYR A 81 -3.64 -4.55 -19.28
CA TYR A 81 -2.31 -4.09 -19.49
C TYR A 81 -1.90 -4.27 -20.94
N ILE A 82 -2.49 -5.21 -21.60
CA ILE A 82 -2.20 -5.44 -23.00
C ILE A 82 -2.62 -4.25 -23.84
N ASN A 83 -3.83 -3.81 -23.61
CA ASN A 83 -4.39 -2.73 -24.39
C ASN A 83 -4.02 -1.38 -23.86
N ASN A 84 -3.57 -1.35 -22.64
CA ASN A 84 -3.46 -0.08 -21.95
C ASN A 84 -2.06 0.27 -21.60
N GLN A 85 -1.17 0.03 -22.53
CA GLN A 85 0.19 0.44 -22.29
C GLN A 85 0.28 1.92 -22.04
N SER A 86 -0.43 2.71 -22.84
CA SER A 86 -0.44 4.14 -22.58
C SER A 86 -1.17 4.45 -21.28
N ASN A 87 -2.22 3.72 -21.00
CA ASN A 87 -2.93 3.93 -19.75
C ASN A 87 -2.06 3.59 -18.57
N ASN A 88 -1.29 2.52 -18.68
CA ASN A 88 -0.36 2.17 -17.62
C ASN A 88 0.66 3.26 -17.37
N THR A 89 1.15 3.83 -18.44
CA THR A 89 2.10 4.94 -18.33
C THR A 89 1.44 6.11 -17.61
N LEU A 90 0.20 6.40 -17.98
CA LEU A 90 -0.53 7.47 -17.38
C LEU A 90 -0.73 7.23 -15.87
N ASP A 91 -1.08 6.01 -15.53
CA ASP A 91 -1.28 5.66 -14.13
C ASP A 91 0.00 5.85 -13.32
N ILE A 92 1.11 5.44 -13.89
CA ILE A 92 2.39 5.59 -13.21
C ILE A 92 2.70 7.07 -12.99
N GLU A 93 2.42 7.90 -13.97
CA GLU A 93 2.67 9.33 -13.82
C GLU A 93 1.79 9.94 -12.75
N ILE A 94 0.53 9.54 -12.72
CA ILE A 94 -0.38 10.03 -11.69
C ILE A 94 0.12 9.62 -10.30
N LEU A 95 0.54 8.39 -10.15
CA LEU A 95 1.08 7.93 -8.88
C LEU A 95 2.31 8.73 -8.48
N ARG A 96 3.18 9.01 -9.44
CA ARG A 96 4.37 9.78 -9.14
C ARG A 96 4.03 11.17 -8.66
N GLU A 97 3.02 11.78 -9.26
CA GLU A 97 2.62 13.10 -8.84
C GLU A 97 2.02 13.10 -7.45
N ILE A 98 1.20 12.10 -7.17
CA ILE A 98 0.59 12.00 -5.85
C ILE A 98 1.68 11.84 -4.79
N ILE A 99 2.63 10.97 -5.04
CA ILE A 99 3.71 10.74 -4.09
C ILE A 99 4.53 12.01 -3.91
N ARG A 100 4.81 12.70 -5.01
CA ARG A 100 5.59 13.92 -4.94
C ARG A 100 4.90 14.97 -4.10
N GLU A 101 3.58 15.10 -4.27
CA GLU A 101 2.84 16.07 -3.50
C GLU A 101 2.79 15.71 -2.03
N GLU A 102 2.66 14.42 -1.73
CA GLU A 102 2.69 13.99 -0.35
C GLU A 102 4.02 14.32 0.30
N LEU A 103 5.09 14.12 -0.42
CA LEU A 103 6.40 14.45 0.11
C LEU A 103 6.58 15.94 0.32
N LYS A 104 5.98 16.74 -0.53
CA LYS A 104 6.06 18.18 -0.37
C LYS A 104 5.32 18.66 0.87
N LYS A 105 4.25 17.98 1.21
CA LYS A 105 3.44 18.37 2.36
C LYS A 105 4.12 18.02 3.67
N VAL A 106 5.02 17.11 3.66
CA VAL A 106 5.73 16.67 4.86
C VAL A 106 6.96 17.54 5.22
#